data_3a00121cd0e282c4a8fbfc3fa1158c33
#
_entry.id   3a00121cd0e282c4a8fbfc3fa1158c33
#
_cell.length_a   1.000
_cell.length_b   1.000
_cell.length_c   1.000
_cell.angle_alpha   90.00
_cell.angle_beta   90.00
_cell.angle_gamma   90.00
#
_symmetry.space_group_name_H-M   'P 1'
#
loop_
_entity.id
_entity.type
_entity.pdbx_description
1 polymer ?
#
loop_
_entity_poly.entity_id
_entity_poly.type
_entity_poly.pdbx_seq_one_letter_code
_entity_poly.pdbx_strand_id
1 'polypeptide(L)'
;MIIIDEISMVKSDMLYQLDLKLQEITEKIDVPFGGVAIFCFGDLLQLQPVAGRFIFDIPQSSAYHLTHALMPRWKMLKVLNLELNHRQGNDRQYAEILNRIREGKQTQNDIEVLKKRFRLSSHPDLKEVSLYIVCTKKACSKINMEYLTSLPGDELEIPAIHHHRTQKNYKPRICNKEGTVGPTSFMNNLKIKIG
;
A
#
# COMPACT_ATOMS: atom_id res chain seq x y z
N MET A 1 0.08 -6.93 21.81
CA MET A 1 1.06 -6.57 20.75
C MET A 1 0.31 -6.23 19.48
N ILE A 2 0.69 -5.15 18.81
CA ILE A 2 0.16 -4.73 17.51
C ILE A 2 1.33 -4.60 16.54
N ILE A 3 1.14 -5.09 15.32
CA ILE A 3 2.11 -4.97 14.23
C ILE A 3 1.47 -4.08 13.15
N ILE A 4 2.20 -3.06 12.72
CA ILE A 4 1.80 -2.13 11.66
C ILE A 4 2.79 -2.28 10.54
N ASP A 5 2.33 -2.74 9.39
CA ASP A 5 3.13 -2.81 8.16
C ASP A 5 2.90 -1.57 7.28
N GLU A 6 3.83 -1.27 6.39
CA GLU A 6 3.82 -0.08 5.52
C GLU A 6 3.60 1.23 6.28
N ILE A 7 4.40 1.44 7.32
CA ILE A 7 4.27 2.58 8.25
C ILE A 7 4.35 3.95 7.55
N SER A 8 5.00 4.03 6.39
CA SER A 8 5.10 5.25 5.58
C SER A 8 3.75 5.77 5.09
N MET A 9 2.75 4.89 4.93
CA MET A 9 1.40 5.22 4.50
C MET A 9 0.47 5.60 5.65
N VAL A 10 0.90 5.43 6.90
CA VAL A 10 0.14 5.78 8.09
C VAL A 10 0.25 7.28 8.36
N LYS A 11 -0.89 7.94 8.55
CA LYS A 11 -0.95 9.35 8.90
C LYS A 11 -0.62 9.55 10.38
N SER A 12 -0.03 10.71 10.71
CA SER A 12 0.23 11.08 12.11
C SER A 12 -1.05 11.07 12.96
N ASP A 13 -2.18 11.54 12.41
CA ASP A 13 -3.49 11.49 13.08
C ASP A 13 -3.96 10.06 13.37
N MET A 14 -3.68 9.11 12.47
CA MET A 14 -4.06 7.70 12.68
C MET A 14 -3.26 7.06 13.81
N LEU A 15 -1.95 7.32 13.89
CA LEU A 15 -1.11 6.82 14.99
C LEU A 15 -1.59 7.35 16.34
N TYR A 16 -2.00 8.62 16.38
CA TYR A 16 -2.55 9.22 17.56
C TYR A 16 -3.91 8.63 17.97
N GLN A 17 -4.82 8.46 17.01
CA GLN A 17 -6.11 7.82 17.26
C GLN A 17 -5.94 6.39 17.79
N LEU A 18 -4.94 5.66 17.25
CA LEU A 18 -4.59 4.33 17.75
C LEU A 18 -4.14 4.40 19.22
N ASP A 19 -3.27 5.35 19.58
CA ASP A 19 -2.83 5.56 20.94
C ASP A 19 -4.01 5.79 21.88
N LEU A 20 -4.89 6.73 21.57
CA LEU A 20 -6.08 7.02 22.38
C LEU A 20 -6.99 5.81 22.55
N LYS A 21 -7.22 5.09 21.43
CA LYS A 21 -8.09 3.90 21.47
C LYS A 21 -7.50 2.78 22.32
N LEU A 22 -6.20 2.60 22.30
CA LEU A 22 -5.54 1.58 23.11
C LEU A 22 -5.56 1.97 24.59
N GLN A 23 -5.37 3.25 24.91
CA GLN A 23 -5.50 3.75 26.27
C GLN A 23 -6.92 3.53 26.83
N GLU A 24 -7.94 3.83 26.02
CA GLU A 24 -9.35 3.59 26.38
C GLU A 24 -9.63 2.09 26.63
N ILE A 25 -9.22 1.21 25.72
CA ILE A 25 -9.47 -0.22 25.81
C ILE A 25 -8.76 -0.87 27.00
N THR A 26 -7.54 -0.41 27.30
CA THR A 26 -6.74 -0.96 28.41
C THR A 26 -6.98 -0.26 29.74
N GLU A 27 -7.82 0.79 29.75
CA GLU A 27 -8.09 1.65 30.93
C GLU A 27 -6.81 2.30 31.50
N LYS A 28 -5.78 2.49 30.67
CA LYS A 28 -4.49 3.08 31.03
C LYS A 28 -4.27 4.40 30.30
N ILE A 29 -4.98 5.45 30.73
CA ILE A 29 -5.07 6.74 30.02
C ILE A 29 -3.72 7.47 29.94
N ASP A 30 -2.85 7.33 30.96
CA ASP A 30 -1.57 8.02 31.03
C ASP A 30 -0.38 7.21 30.46
N VAL A 31 -0.65 6.01 29.99
CA VAL A 31 0.39 5.13 29.43
C VAL A 31 0.33 5.14 27.90
N PRO A 32 1.40 5.51 27.21
CA PRO A 32 1.44 5.47 25.75
C PRO A 32 0.99 4.13 25.20
N PHE A 33 0.11 4.17 24.20
CA PHE A 33 -0.54 3.01 23.60
C PHE A 33 -1.22 2.07 24.61
N GLY A 34 -1.62 2.60 25.77
CA GLY A 34 -2.18 1.80 26.86
C GLY A 34 -1.24 0.69 27.37
N GLY A 35 0.06 0.83 27.17
CA GLY A 35 1.06 -0.19 27.50
C GLY A 35 1.13 -1.37 26.51
N VAL A 36 0.44 -1.28 25.39
CA VAL A 36 0.49 -2.30 24.33
C VAL A 36 1.76 -2.12 23.50
N ALA A 37 2.53 -3.19 23.30
CA ALA A 37 3.71 -3.16 22.45
C ALA A 37 3.32 -2.93 20.98
N ILE A 38 3.95 -1.93 20.35
CA ILE A 38 3.74 -1.56 18.95
C ILE A 38 5.02 -1.86 18.16
N PHE A 39 4.88 -2.61 17.07
CA PHE A 39 5.95 -2.87 16.11
C PHE A 39 5.55 -2.28 14.77
N CYS A 40 6.40 -1.41 14.21
CA CYS A 40 6.17 -0.75 12.93
C CYS A 40 7.22 -1.22 11.93
N PHE A 41 6.76 -1.63 10.75
CA PHE A 41 7.61 -2.03 9.63
C PHE A 41 7.33 -1.13 8.43
N GLY A 42 8.34 -0.88 7.61
CA GLY A 42 8.19 -0.13 6.36
C GLY A 42 9.40 0.73 6.05
N ASP A 43 9.24 1.55 5.04
CA ASP A 43 10.29 2.41 4.51
C ASP A 43 9.75 3.83 4.31
N LEU A 44 10.22 4.78 5.12
CA LEU A 44 9.74 6.17 5.09
C LEU A 44 10.04 6.92 3.78
N LEU A 45 10.92 6.38 2.92
CA LEU A 45 11.21 6.93 1.60
C LEU A 45 10.33 6.34 0.49
N GLN A 46 9.41 5.41 0.83
CA GLN A 46 8.41 4.87 -0.08
C GLN A 46 7.15 5.75 -0.11
N LEU A 47 5.99 5.16 -0.41
CA LEU A 47 4.76 5.89 -0.61
C LEU A 47 4.32 6.69 0.63
N GLN A 48 3.99 7.94 0.40
CA GLN A 48 3.49 8.86 1.42
C GLN A 48 2.02 8.60 1.76
N PRO A 49 1.53 9.07 2.92
CA PRO A 49 0.12 8.99 3.26
C PRO A 49 -0.74 9.76 2.24
N VAL A 50 -1.83 9.15 1.80
CA VAL A 50 -2.79 9.80 0.91
C VAL A 50 -3.58 10.86 1.69
N ALA A 51 -3.51 12.12 1.25
CA ALA A 51 -4.23 13.26 1.86
C ALA A 51 -4.04 13.34 3.39
N GLY A 52 -2.79 13.40 3.85
CA GLY A 52 -2.47 13.53 5.27
C GLY A 52 -1.01 13.89 5.50
N ARG A 53 -0.66 14.14 6.77
CA ARG A 53 0.71 14.41 7.18
C ARG A 53 1.49 13.11 7.39
N PHE A 54 2.79 13.19 7.24
CA PHE A 54 3.68 12.08 7.58
C PHE A 54 3.51 11.65 9.04
N ILE A 55 3.78 10.39 9.31
CA ILE A 55 3.62 9.81 10.65
C ILE A 55 4.46 10.51 11.72
N PHE A 56 5.58 11.09 11.34
CA PHE A 56 6.48 11.83 12.22
C PHE A 56 6.11 13.31 12.40
N ASP A 57 5.12 13.80 11.62
CA ASP A 57 4.61 15.16 11.76
C ASP A 57 3.68 15.31 12.96
N ILE A 58 3.47 16.56 13.38
CA ILE A 58 2.48 16.90 14.38
C ILE A 58 1.08 16.74 13.76
N PRO A 59 0.19 15.95 14.32
CA PRO A 59 -1.15 15.76 13.83
C PRO A 59 -1.98 17.05 13.80
N GLN A 60 -2.98 17.11 12.92
CA GLN A 60 -3.81 18.31 12.74
C GLN A 60 -5.09 18.34 13.57
N SER A 61 -5.47 17.22 14.18
CA SER A 61 -6.74 17.12 14.88
C SER A 61 -6.86 18.16 16.00
N SER A 62 -7.95 18.90 16.02
CA SER A 62 -8.31 19.88 17.07
C SER A 62 -8.51 19.24 18.45
N ALA A 63 -8.58 17.93 18.53
CA ALA A 63 -8.64 17.16 19.77
C ALA A 63 -7.27 17.02 20.48
N TYR A 64 -6.22 17.64 19.92
CA TYR A 64 -4.90 17.64 20.49
C TYR A 64 -4.87 18.50 21.77
N HIS A 65 -4.83 17.86 22.91
CA HIS A 65 -4.38 18.53 24.11
C HIS A 65 -2.88 18.86 23.98
N LEU A 66 -2.51 20.07 24.40
CA LEU A 66 -1.15 20.60 24.35
C LEU A 66 -0.08 19.62 24.85
N THR A 67 -0.44 18.76 25.80
CA THR A 67 0.43 17.72 26.38
C THR A 67 0.88 16.66 25.39
N HIS A 68 0.08 16.34 24.38
CA HIS A 68 0.45 15.36 23.34
C HIS A 68 1.27 15.98 22.20
N ALA A 69 1.13 17.29 21.97
CA ALA A 69 1.98 18.02 21.02
C ALA A 69 3.44 18.08 21.47
N LEU A 70 3.69 18.04 22.79
CA LEU A 70 5.02 18.09 23.38
C LEU A 70 5.79 16.76 23.28
N MET A 71 5.09 15.63 23.14
CA MET A 71 5.69 14.31 22.95
C MET A 71 5.00 13.53 21.85
N PRO A 72 5.33 13.77 20.57
CA PRO A 72 4.80 12.99 19.46
C PRO A 72 5.07 11.50 19.68
N ARG A 73 4.06 10.66 19.56
CA ARG A 73 4.18 9.20 19.75
C ARG A 73 5.23 8.54 18.87
N TRP A 74 5.47 9.11 17.69
CA TRP A 74 6.56 8.71 16.83
C TRP A 74 7.94 8.77 17.51
N LYS A 75 8.22 9.81 18.27
CA LYS A 75 9.51 9.98 18.97
C LYS A 75 9.76 8.94 20.08
N MET A 76 8.74 8.24 20.51
CA MET A 76 8.84 7.17 21.50
C MET A 76 9.23 5.82 20.89
N LEU A 77 9.10 5.68 19.57
CA LEU A 77 9.47 4.46 18.87
C LEU A 77 10.98 4.36 18.73
N LYS A 78 11.52 3.19 19.02
CA LYS A 78 12.94 2.88 18.82
C LYS A 78 13.13 2.41 17.39
N VAL A 79 14.00 3.08 16.63
CA VAL A 79 14.30 2.75 15.25
C VAL A 79 15.38 1.68 15.16
N LEU A 80 15.13 0.66 14.36
CA LEU A 80 16.10 -0.36 13.96
C LEU A 80 16.15 -0.39 12.44
N ASN A 81 17.33 -0.26 11.86
CA ASN A 81 17.53 -0.33 10.41
C ASN A 81 17.93 -1.76 10.01
N LEU A 82 17.27 -2.26 8.96
CA LEU A 82 17.66 -3.51 8.30
C LEU A 82 18.64 -3.16 7.18
N GLU A 83 19.86 -3.70 7.26
CA GLU A 83 20.95 -3.36 6.33
C GLU A 83 21.06 -4.35 5.16
N LEU A 84 20.67 -5.60 5.37
CA LEU A 84 20.81 -6.64 4.35
C LEU A 84 19.62 -6.65 3.39
N ASN A 85 19.92 -6.48 2.11
CA ASN A 85 18.92 -6.57 1.06
C ASN A 85 18.90 -7.99 0.47
N HIS A 86 17.84 -8.76 0.78
CA HIS A 86 17.66 -10.12 0.24
C HIS A 86 16.87 -10.15 -1.08
N ARG A 87 16.10 -9.08 -1.39
CA ARG A 87 15.20 -9.07 -2.56
C ARG A 87 15.96 -9.10 -3.89
N GLN A 88 17.07 -8.37 -3.99
CA GLN A 88 17.92 -8.35 -5.18
C GLN A 88 18.94 -9.49 -5.21
N GLY A 89 19.00 -10.32 -4.17
CA GLY A 89 19.90 -11.46 -4.11
C GLY A 89 21.36 -11.05 -4.32
N ASN A 90 21.99 -11.60 -5.34
CA ASN A 90 23.40 -11.34 -5.66
C ASN A 90 23.63 -10.11 -6.55
N ASP A 91 22.58 -9.45 -7.06
CA ASP A 91 22.70 -8.25 -7.90
C ASP A 91 22.91 -6.98 -7.04
N ARG A 92 24.10 -6.88 -6.45
CA ARG A 92 24.49 -5.75 -5.61
C ARG A 92 24.48 -4.43 -6.39
N GLN A 93 24.91 -4.44 -7.64
CA GLN A 93 24.95 -3.24 -8.48
C GLN A 93 23.54 -2.67 -8.67
N TYR A 94 22.57 -3.50 -8.95
CA TYR A 94 21.20 -3.07 -9.10
C TYR A 94 20.59 -2.58 -7.78
N ALA A 95 20.88 -3.25 -6.67
CA ALA A 95 20.45 -2.82 -5.35
C ALA A 95 20.98 -1.42 -4.98
N GLU A 96 22.24 -1.12 -5.31
CA GLU A 96 22.85 0.19 -5.09
C GLU A 96 22.21 1.28 -5.98
N ILE A 97 21.92 0.97 -7.24
CA ILE A 97 21.20 1.87 -8.15
C ILE A 97 19.83 2.21 -7.55
N LEU A 98 19.07 1.21 -7.10
CA LEU A 98 17.76 1.43 -6.49
C LEU A 98 17.84 2.28 -5.22
N ASN A 99 18.85 2.07 -4.38
CA ASN A 99 19.05 2.88 -3.18
C ASN A 99 19.36 4.34 -3.53
N ARG A 100 20.21 4.60 -4.52
CA ARG A 100 20.48 5.98 -4.97
C ARG A 100 19.25 6.65 -5.56
N ILE A 101 18.45 5.93 -6.34
CA ILE A 101 17.18 6.45 -6.89
C ILE A 101 16.21 6.78 -5.76
N ARG A 102 16.08 5.92 -4.77
CA ARG A 102 15.21 6.10 -3.61
C ARG A 102 15.53 7.39 -2.85
N GLU A 103 16.80 7.78 -2.80
CA GLU A 103 17.26 8.99 -2.14
C GLU A 103 17.34 10.22 -3.08
N GLY A 104 16.98 10.06 -4.37
CA GLY A 104 17.13 11.12 -5.36
C GLY A 104 18.59 11.44 -5.74
N LYS A 105 19.52 10.51 -5.48
CA LYS A 105 20.97 10.66 -5.70
C LYS A 105 21.49 9.84 -6.88
N GLN A 106 20.62 9.50 -7.83
CA GLN A 106 21.00 8.73 -9.01
C GLN A 106 22.07 9.45 -9.84
N THR A 107 23.03 8.69 -10.32
CA THR A 107 24.10 9.19 -11.21
C THR A 107 23.69 9.07 -12.67
N GLN A 108 24.42 9.75 -13.56
CA GLN A 108 24.24 9.59 -15.00
C GLN A 108 24.46 8.14 -15.45
N ASN A 109 25.44 7.45 -14.87
CA ASN A 109 25.70 6.05 -15.16
C ASN A 109 24.53 5.15 -14.76
N ASP A 110 23.87 5.42 -13.62
CA ASP A 110 22.69 4.68 -13.20
C ASP A 110 21.56 4.82 -14.23
N ILE A 111 21.34 6.04 -14.72
CA ILE A 111 20.34 6.31 -15.76
C ILE A 111 20.66 5.55 -17.06
N GLU A 112 21.93 5.48 -17.46
CA GLU A 112 22.34 4.73 -18.64
C GLU A 112 22.14 3.22 -18.47
N VAL A 113 22.45 2.66 -17.29
CA VAL A 113 22.17 1.24 -16.98
C VAL A 113 20.68 0.96 -17.08
N LEU A 114 19.83 1.83 -16.53
CA LEU A 114 18.38 1.66 -16.60
C LEU A 114 17.84 1.82 -18.03
N LYS A 115 18.36 2.78 -18.80
CA LYS A 115 17.97 2.96 -20.21
C LYS A 115 18.25 1.71 -21.07
N LYS A 116 19.29 0.94 -20.77
CA LYS A 116 19.56 -0.34 -21.42
C LYS A 116 18.48 -1.39 -21.18
N ARG A 117 17.69 -1.24 -20.12
CA ARG A 117 16.53 -2.09 -19.80
C ARG A 117 15.24 -1.60 -20.44
N PHE A 118 15.23 -0.40 -21.05
CA PHE A 118 14.07 0.11 -21.77
C PHE A 118 13.82 -0.73 -23.03
N ARG A 119 12.61 -1.28 -23.10
CA ARG A 119 12.19 -2.12 -24.23
C ARG A 119 10.84 -1.64 -24.76
N LEU A 120 10.65 -1.77 -26.06
CA LEU A 120 9.34 -1.52 -26.65
C LEU A 120 8.35 -2.61 -26.23
N SER A 121 7.08 -2.25 -26.10
CA SER A 121 6.00 -3.17 -25.72
C SER A 121 5.86 -4.39 -26.64
N SER A 122 6.37 -4.29 -27.87
CA SER A 122 6.41 -5.39 -28.86
C SER A 122 7.61 -6.32 -28.73
N HIS A 123 8.51 -6.11 -27.73
CA HIS A 123 9.70 -6.94 -27.60
C HIS A 123 9.32 -8.40 -27.27
N PRO A 124 9.90 -9.39 -27.98
CA PRO A 124 9.51 -10.81 -27.82
C PRO A 124 9.66 -11.34 -26.38
N ASP A 125 10.67 -10.86 -25.64
CA ASP A 125 10.90 -11.26 -24.23
C ASP A 125 9.82 -10.79 -23.25
N LEU A 126 8.89 -9.92 -23.69
CA LEU A 126 7.78 -9.42 -22.85
C LEU A 126 6.51 -10.26 -23.03
N LYS A 127 6.51 -11.30 -23.84
CA LYS A 127 5.30 -12.03 -24.23
C LYS A 127 4.79 -13.03 -23.20
N GLU A 128 5.62 -13.48 -22.27
CA GLU A 128 5.18 -14.47 -21.28
C GLU A 128 5.32 -13.95 -19.85
N VAL A 129 4.20 -13.78 -19.17
CA VAL A 129 4.09 -13.57 -17.72
C VAL A 129 4.86 -12.35 -17.17
N SER A 130 4.76 -11.20 -17.84
CA SER A 130 5.31 -9.95 -17.29
C SER A 130 4.29 -9.23 -16.41
N LEU A 131 4.71 -8.82 -15.23
CA LEU A 131 3.92 -7.93 -14.38
C LEU A 131 4.03 -6.49 -14.90
N TYR A 132 2.89 -5.88 -15.24
CA TYR A 132 2.82 -4.50 -15.69
C TYR A 132 2.48 -3.57 -14.54
N ILE A 133 3.35 -2.58 -14.27
CA ILE A 133 3.09 -1.51 -13.31
C ILE A 133 2.70 -0.26 -14.10
N VAL A 134 1.49 0.24 -13.86
CA VAL A 134 0.92 1.38 -14.60
C VAL A 134 0.33 2.42 -13.66
N CYS A 135 0.25 3.67 -14.12
CA CYS A 135 -0.16 4.80 -13.29
C CYS A 135 -1.68 4.88 -13.04
N THR A 136 -2.52 4.21 -13.85
CA THR A 136 -3.97 4.35 -13.77
C THR A 136 -4.68 3.00 -13.76
N LYS A 137 -5.80 2.92 -13.03
CA LYS A 137 -6.68 1.74 -13.02
C LYS A 137 -7.21 1.42 -14.43
N LYS A 138 -7.49 2.44 -15.26
CA LYS A 138 -7.94 2.26 -16.64
C LYS A 138 -6.89 1.54 -17.49
N ALA A 139 -5.62 1.94 -17.40
CA ALA A 139 -4.53 1.27 -18.11
C ALA A 139 -4.36 -0.17 -17.64
N CYS A 140 -4.41 -0.41 -16.32
CA CYS A 140 -4.37 -1.75 -15.75
C CYS A 140 -5.51 -2.64 -16.27
N SER A 141 -6.75 -2.14 -16.23
CA SER A 141 -7.92 -2.89 -16.72
C SER A 141 -7.81 -3.20 -18.22
N LYS A 142 -7.28 -2.25 -19.02
CA LYS A 142 -7.08 -2.47 -20.47
C LYS A 142 -6.10 -3.62 -20.72
N ILE A 143 -4.92 -3.58 -20.09
CA ILE A 143 -3.90 -4.62 -20.27
C ILE A 143 -4.43 -5.98 -19.80
N ASN A 144 -5.08 -6.03 -18.63
CA ASN A 144 -5.64 -7.27 -18.10
C ASN A 144 -6.72 -7.84 -19.04
N MET A 145 -7.58 -6.99 -19.62
CA MET A 145 -8.60 -7.42 -20.56
C MET A 145 -8.00 -7.95 -21.88
N GLU A 146 -7.00 -7.25 -22.42
CA GLU A 146 -6.29 -7.69 -23.62
C GLU A 146 -5.65 -9.06 -23.39
N TYR A 147 -5.01 -9.26 -22.23
CA TYR A 147 -4.42 -10.54 -21.87
C TYR A 147 -5.49 -11.64 -21.69
N LEU A 148 -6.56 -11.34 -20.95
CA LEU A 148 -7.66 -12.27 -20.74
C LEU A 148 -8.29 -12.72 -22.08
N THR A 149 -8.47 -11.78 -23.00
CA THR A 149 -9.03 -12.08 -24.33
C THR A 149 -8.11 -12.99 -25.15
N SER A 150 -6.79 -12.87 -24.98
CA SER A 150 -5.80 -13.70 -25.70
C SER A 150 -5.70 -15.14 -25.16
N LEU A 151 -6.15 -15.40 -23.95
CA LEU A 151 -6.15 -16.75 -23.38
C LEU A 151 -7.23 -17.63 -24.04
N PRO A 152 -6.96 -18.93 -24.25
CA PRO A 152 -7.99 -19.87 -24.70
C PRO A 152 -9.05 -20.11 -23.63
N GLY A 153 -10.18 -20.69 -24.01
CA GLY A 153 -11.27 -21.07 -23.12
C GLY A 153 -12.40 -20.04 -23.04
N ASP A 154 -13.49 -20.46 -22.40
CA ASP A 154 -14.69 -19.65 -22.24
C ASP A 154 -14.55 -18.65 -21.10
N GLU A 155 -15.06 -17.42 -21.29
CA GLU A 155 -15.07 -16.39 -20.26
C GLU A 155 -16.20 -16.68 -19.27
N LEU A 156 -15.84 -16.75 -17.99
CA LEU A 156 -16.77 -16.82 -16.87
C LEU A 156 -16.84 -15.46 -16.18
N GLU A 157 -18.05 -14.96 -16.02
CA GLU A 157 -18.31 -13.69 -15.32
C GLU A 157 -18.88 -13.97 -13.93
N ILE A 158 -18.20 -13.46 -12.90
CA ILE A 158 -18.58 -13.67 -11.49
C ILE A 158 -18.97 -12.31 -10.90
N PRO A 159 -20.27 -12.03 -10.74
CA PRO A 159 -20.73 -10.78 -10.14
C PRO A 159 -20.50 -10.78 -8.63
N ALA A 160 -20.13 -9.59 -8.11
CA ALA A 160 -20.01 -9.39 -6.67
C ALA A 160 -21.38 -9.41 -5.98
N ILE A 161 -21.43 -9.98 -4.79
CA ILE A 161 -22.61 -9.96 -3.93
C ILE A 161 -22.32 -9.01 -2.76
N HIS A 162 -23.12 -7.94 -2.64
CA HIS A 162 -22.97 -6.96 -1.58
C HIS A 162 -23.80 -7.34 -0.35
N HIS A 163 -23.14 -7.33 0.82
CA HIS A 163 -23.78 -7.52 2.12
C HIS A 163 -23.62 -6.26 2.97
N HIS A 164 -24.70 -5.72 3.50
CA HIS A 164 -24.65 -4.63 4.48
C HIS A 164 -24.76 -5.18 5.90
N ARG A 165 -23.69 -5.05 6.68
CA ARG A 165 -23.60 -5.57 8.04
C ARG A 165 -24.52 -4.89 9.05
N THR A 166 -24.93 -3.66 8.77
CA THR A 166 -25.69 -2.81 9.72
C THR A 166 -27.19 -2.83 9.52
N GLN A 167 -27.71 -3.41 8.46
CA GLN A 167 -29.16 -3.47 8.19
C GLN A 167 -29.66 -4.89 8.39
N LYS A 168 -30.42 -5.13 9.48
CA LYS A 168 -30.99 -6.44 9.81
C LYS A 168 -31.88 -7.03 8.68
N ASN A 169 -32.42 -6.21 7.81
CA ASN A 169 -33.32 -6.61 6.70
C ASN A 169 -32.70 -6.42 5.31
N TYR A 170 -31.38 -6.27 5.22
CA TYR A 170 -30.73 -6.08 3.92
C TYR A 170 -30.70 -7.39 3.14
N LYS A 171 -31.34 -7.41 1.98
CA LYS A 171 -31.22 -8.51 1.03
C LYS A 171 -29.95 -8.31 0.19
N PRO A 172 -29.05 -9.30 0.12
CA PRO A 172 -27.89 -9.24 -0.75
C PRO A 172 -28.31 -8.93 -2.19
N ARG A 173 -27.61 -8.03 -2.85
CA ARG A 173 -27.87 -7.70 -4.26
C ARG A 173 -26.65 -8.07 -5.09
N ILE A 174 -26.90 -8.75 -6.20
CA ILE A 174 -25.90 -9.01 -7.22
C ILE A 174 -25.57 -7.67 -7.91
N CYS A 175 -24.30 -7.38 -8.06
CA CYS A 175 -23.85 -6.17 -8.74
C CYS A 175 -23.73 -6.43 -10.23
N ASN A 176 -24.59 -5.79 -11.02
CA ASN A 176 -24.56 -5.89 -12.49
C ASN A 176 -23.86 -4.70 -13.16
N LYS A 177 -23.16 -3.86 -12.39
CA LYS A 177 -22.47 -2.67 -12.91
C LYS A 177 -20.98 -2.93 -13.02
N GLU A 178 -20.40 -2.56 -14.15
CA GLU A 178 -18.95 -2.48 -14.29
C GLU A 178 -18.38 -1.42 -13.34
N GLY A 179 -17.18 -1.68 -12.81
CA GLY A 179 -16.49 -0.75 -11.91
C GLY A 179 -16.06 -1.40 -10.59
N THR A 180 -15.76 -0.56 -9.61
CA THR A 180 -15.36 -0.98 -8.26
C THR A 180 -16.39 -0.61 -7.21
N VAL A 181 -16.43 -1.33 -6.10
CA VAL A 181 -17.32 -1.09 -4.97
C VAL A 181 -16.83 0.11 -4.15
N GLY A 182 -17.45 1.29 -4.34
CA GLY A 182 -17.15 2.49 -3.54
C GLY A 182 -15.66 2.85 -3.52
N PRO A 183 -15.08 3.23 -2.37
CA PRO A 183 -13.67 3.57 -2.24
C PRO A 183 -12.75 2.34 -2.22
N THR A 184 -13.28 1.13 -2.23
CA THR A 184 -12.51 -0.11 -2.24
C THR A 184 -11.95 -0.41 -3.62
N SER A 185 -10.92 -1.23 -3.70
CA SER A 185 -10.35 -1.73 -4.96
C SER A 185 -11.04 -2.99 -5.49
N PHE A 186 -12.08 -3.49 -4.78
CA PHE A 186 -12.80 -4.69 -5.21
C PHE A 186 -13.63 -4.41 -6.46
N MET A 187 -13.57 -5.31 -7.43
CA MET A 187 -14.37 -5.24 -8.64
C MET A 187 -15.81 -5.65 -8.35
N ASN A 188 -16.77 -4.99 -8.99
CA ASN A 188 -18.18 -5.37 -8.95
C ASN A 188 -18.44 -6.66 -9.75
N ASN A 189 -17.59 -6.94 -10.72
CA ASN A 189 -17.70 -8.08 -11.59
C ASN A 189 -16.30 -8.59 -11.95
N LEU A 190 -16.03 -9.85 -11.72
CA LEU A 190 -14.75 -10.50 -12.02
C LEU A 190 -14.93 -11.36 -13.26
N LYS A 191 -14.08 -11.15 -14.26
CA LYS A 191 -14.01 -11.98 -15.46
C LYS A 191 -12.78 -12.87 -15.39
N ILE A 192 -12.98 -14.16 -15.58
CA ILE A 192 -11.92 -15.17 -15.58
C ILE A 192 -12.08 -16.13 -16.74
N LYS A 193 -11.00 -16.80 -17.13
CA LYS A 193 -11.04 -17.96 -18.02
C LYS A 193 -10.42 -19.15 -17.31
N ILE A 194 -10.98 -20.31 -17.55
CA ILE A 194 -10.46 -21.59 -17.06
C ILE A 194 -9.66 -22.17 -18.20
N GLY A 195 -8.36 -22.25 -18.01
CA GLY A 195 -7.41 -22.82 -18.98
C GLY A 195 -7.00 -24.23 -18.60
#